data_e8ef1041ffde79be34a08151df5872ce
#
_entry.id   e8ef1041ffde79be34a08151df5872ce
#
_cell.length_a   1.000
_cell.length_b   1.000
_cell.length_c   1.000
_cell.angle_alpha   90.00
_cell.angle_beta   90.00
_cell.angle_gamma   90.00
#
_symmetry.space_group_name_H-M   'P 1'
#
loop_
_entity.id
_entity.type
_entity.pdbx_description
1 polymer ?
#
loop_
_entity_poly.entity_id
_entity_poly.type
_entity_poly.pdbx_seq_one_letter_code
_entity_poly.pdbx_strand_id
1 'polypeptide(L)'
;MRIARLVVIAVVINSNAILALQQQQPRPVPTMVLAPKPLKTPAYKPGLKPWVKLADLKAKHKSQAAWSEVIADDGRLSGAYVAASLGTKTARILHPDTREWFAVVEGEVRVDIEGQEPFTATRGSLVNIPRQTFYSVETIGTAPSLRFTLNVSGAKTVFPADAQTPAAPAGTAWTQARINRTPGRYDEFNQPHLNIHAAAAKDEKYSGGRFVRDDKSEMLVIYGHEKNMPPLDPNDKGHFHAESAEMWLVFSGQIRYKFEGQEPFIAGEGDVVYVPSNTWHATRFIGDNACRLSITEYVGNALLLPPQ
;
A
#
# COMPACT_ATOMS: atom_id res chain seq x y z
N MET A 1 23.50 -3.12 -69.45
CA MET A 1 23.51 -2.91 -68.01
C MET A 1 22.09 -2.64 -67.55
N ARG A 2 21.38 -3.67 -66.99
CA ARG A 2 19.99 -3.53 -66.52
C ARG A 2 20.03 -3.35 -64.99
N ILE A 3 19.56 -2.21 -64.53
CA ILE A 3 19.47 -1.89 -63.09
C ILE A 3 18.15 -2.46 -62.59
N ALA A 4 18.23 -3.47 -61.74
CA ALA A 4 17.08 -4.04 -61.01
C ALA A 4 16.71 -3.10 -59.86
N ARG A 5 15.50 -2.55 -59.83
CA ARG A 5 14.93 -1.80 -58.73
C ARG A 5 14.36 -2.79 -57.72
N LEU A 6 14.96 -2.79 -56.53
CA LEU A 6 14.43 -3.53 -55.36
C LEU A 6 13.27 -2.72 -54.78
N VAL A 7 12.08 -3.29 -54.79
CA VAL A 7 10.89 -2.73 -54.11
C VAL A 7 10.86 -3.33 -52.71
N VAL A 8 11.13 -2.52 -51.67
CA VAL A 8 10.96 -2.91 -50.27
C VAL A 8 9.51 -2.65 -49.90
N ILE A 9 8.73 -3.70 -49.72
CA ILE A 9 7.36 -3.61 -49.16
C ILE A 9 7.51 -3.61 -47.62
N ALA A 10 7.28 -2.45 -47.02
CA ALA A 10 7.17 -2.34 -45.58
C ALA A 10 5.79 -2.87 -45.15
N VAL A 11 5.77 -4.02 -44.47
CA VAL A 11 4.55 -4.52 -43.82
C VAL A 11 4.40 -3.77 -42.49
N VAL A 12 3.50 -2.79 -42.48
CA VAL A 12 3.08 -2.13 -41.22
C VAL A 12 2.17 -3.08 -40.48
N ILE A 13 2.72 -3.80 -39.51
CA ILE A 13 1.92 -4.60 -38.57
C ILE A 13 1.21 -3.64 -37.64
N ASN A 14 -0.11 -3.61 -37.73
CA ASN A 14 -0.97 -2.72 -36.95
C ASN A 14 -0.96 -3.18 -35.48
N SER A 15 -0.18 -2.51 -34.61
CA SER A 15 0.02 -2.85 -33.20
C SER A 15 -1.28 -2.83 -32.37
N ASN A 16 -2.34 -2.22 -32.89
CA ASN A 16 -3.65 -2.17 -32.23
C ASN A 16 -4.43 -3.50 -32.27
N ALA A 17 -4.08 -4.41 -33.17
CA ALA A 17 -4.73 -5.73 -33.25
C ALA A 17 -4.24 -6.70 -32.20
N ILE A 18 -2.99 -6.54 -31.71
CA ILE A 18 -2.39 -7.40 -30.68
C ILE A 18 -2.93 -7.04 -29.29
N LEU A 19 -3.19 -5.76 -29.01
CA LEU A 19 -3.79 -5.29 -27.77
C LEU A 19 -5.26 -5.74 -27.59
N ALA A 20 -6.01 -5.90 -28.67
CA ALA A 20 -7.40 -6.33 -28.63
C ALA A 20 -7.58 -7.83 -28.33
N LEU A 21 -6.57 -8.65 -28.59
CA LEU A 21 -6.59 -10.10 -28.32
C LEU A 21 -6.21 -10.47 -26.88
N GLN A 22 -5.61 -9.56 -26.12
CA GLN A 22 -5.30 -9.77 -24.69
C GLN A 22 -6.47 -9.50 -23.75
N GLN A 23 -7.60 -9.00 -24.25
CA GLN A 23 -8.72 -8.52 -23.40
C GLN A 23 -9.85 -9.51 -23.15
N GLN A 24 -9.75 -10.79 -23.51
CA GLN A 24 -10.82 -11.74 -23.26
C GLN A 24 -10.34 -13.12 -22.83
N GLN A 25 -9.50 -13.16 -21.80
CA GLN A 25 -9.50 -14.40 -21.01
C GLN A 25 -10.78 -14.39 -20.16
N PRO A 26 -11.65 -15.42 -20.24
CA PRO A 26 -12.79 -15.51 -19.36
C PRO A 26 -12.31 -15.41 -17.92
N ARG A 27 -12.89 -14.50 -17.14
CA ARG A 27 -12.56 -14.42 -15.70
C ARG A 27 -12.79 -15.80 -15.12
N PRO A 28 -11.82 -16.38 -14.39
CA PRO A 28 -12.02 -17.66 -13.77
C PRO A 28 -13.26 -17.61 -12.90
N VAL A 29 -14.16 -18.55 -13.09
CA VAL A 29 -15.34 -18.69 -12.25
C VAL A 29 -14.86 -19.01 -10.83
N PRO A 30 -15.25 -18.24 -9.80
CA PRO A 30 -14.84 -18.53 -8.45
C PRO A 30 -15.26 -19.95 -8.04
N THR A 31 -14.33 -20.73 -7.52
CA THR A 31 -14.65 -22.01 -6.92
C THR A 31 -15.22 -21.76 -5.54
N MET A 32 -16.49 -22.18 -5.32
CA MET A 32 -17.10 -22.11 -4.01
C MET A 32 -16.57 -23.25 -3.13
N VAL A 33 -16.02 -22.88 -1.98
CA VAL A 33 -15.47 -23.81 -0.99
C VAL A 33 -16.01 -23.48 0.39
N LEU A 34 -16.01 -24.46 1.28
CA LEU A 34 -16.34 -24.25 2.69
C LEU A 34 -15.07 -24.20 3.51
N ALA A 35 -14.99 -23.21 4.41
CA ALA A 35 -13.91 -23.09 5.37
C ALA A 35 -14.48 -22.93 6.77
N PRO A 36 -13.83 -23.52 7.81
CA PRO A 36 -14.27 -23.35 9.17
C PRO A 36 -13.99 -21.91 9.64
N LYS A 37 -14.95 -21.32 10.33
CA LYS A 37 -14.77 -20.05 11.06
C LYS A 37 -14.92 -20.30 12.56
N PRO A 38 -14.00 -19.83 13.39
CA PRO A 38 -14.17 -19.87 14.84
C PRO A 38 -15.48 -19.19 15.27
N LEU A 39 -16.22 -19.80 16.20
CA LEU A 39 -17.47 -19.22 16.73
C LEU A 39 -17.22 -17.97 17.55
N LYS A 40 -16.05 -17.91 18.22
CA LYS A 40 -15.63 -16.77 19.03
C LYS A 40 -14.79 -15.82 18.16
N THR A 41 -15.18 -14.55 18.14
CA THR A 41 -14.40 -13.49 17.48
C THR A 41 -13.02 -13.36 18.15
N PRO A 42 -11.93 -13.33 17.36
CA PRO A 42 -10.59 -13.16 17.91
C PRO A 42 -10.45 -11.81 18.64
N ALA A 43 -9.74 -11.84 19.77
CA ALA A 43 -9.38 -10.60 20.45
C ALA A 43 -8.22 -9.89 19.73
N TYR A 44 -8.19 -8.58 19.84
CA TYR A 44 -7.04 -7.79 19.37
C TYR A 44 -5.82 -8.13 20.22
N LYS A 45 -4.67 -8.34 19.58
CA LYS A 45 -3.40 -8.46 20.28
C LYS A 45 -3.06 -7.15 21.00
N PRO A 46 -2.27 -7.17 22.09
CA PRO A 46 -1.81 -5.96 22.75
C PRO A 46 -1.17 -4.97 21.77
N GLY A 47 -1.56 -3.70 21.86
CA GLY A 47 -1.08 -2.64 20.97
C GLY A 47 -1.91 -2.45 19.69
N LEU A 48 -2.66 -3.46 19.25
CA LEU A 48 -3.55 -3.32 18.09
C LEU A 48 -4.91 -2.76 18.50
N LYS A 49 -5.45 -1.89 17.65
CA LYS A 49 -6.76 -1.25 17.82
C LYS A 49 -7.56 -1.36 16.53
N PRO A 50 -8.89 -1.46 16.60
CA PRO A 50 -9.73 -1.49 15.40
C PRO A 50 -9.63 -0.19 14.59
N TRP A 51 -9.34 0.93 15.25
CA TRP A 51 -9.29 2.24 14.63
C TRP A 51 -8.31 3.16 15.36
N VAL A 52 -7.42 3.78 14.60
CA VAL A 52 -6.48 4.81 15.07
C VAL A 52 -6.71 6.07 14.24
N LYS A 53 -7.10 7.15 14.91
CA LYS A 53 -7.38 8.43 14.26
C LYS A 53 -6.10 9.21 14.03
N LEU A 54 -5.89 9.69 12.81
CA LEU A 54 -4.76 10.57 12.51
C LEU A 54 -4.79 11.85 13.36
N ALA A 55 -5.97 12.40 13.62
CA ALA A 55 -6.12 13.60 14.44
C ALA A 55 -5.56 13.41 15.87
N ASP A 56 -5.77 12.24 16.47
CA ASP A 56 -5.26 11.92 17.81
C ASP A 56 -3.72 11.79 17.81
N LEU A 57 -3.16 11.21 16.77
CA LEU A 57 -1.70 11.12 16.60
C LEU A 57 -1.07 12.52 16.43
N LYS A 58 -1.67 13.37 15.60
CA LYS A 58 -1.22 14.75 15.44
C LYS A 58 -1.31 15.54 16.74
N ALA A 59 -2.39 15.36 17.51
CA ALA A 59 -2.53 16.00 18.81
C ALA A 59 -1.46 15.53 19.81
N LYS A 60 -1.16 14.22 19.82
CA LYS A 60 -0.10 13.63 20.65
C LYS A 60 1.27 14.20 20.32
N HIS A 61 1.57 14.41 19.04
CA HIS A 61 2.88 14.86 18.55
C HIS A 61 2.95 16.35 18.20
N LYS A 62 1.96 17.16 18.64
CA LYS A 62 1.83 18.58 18.25
C LYS A 62 3.07 19.46 18.50
N SER A 63 3.90 19.09 19.48
CA SER A 63 5.14 19.80 19.82
C SER A 63 6.39 19.24 19.12
N GLN A 64 6.26 18.21 18.30
CA GLN A 64 7.36 17.53 17.64
C GLN A 64 7.36 17.86 16.14
N ALA A 65 8.45 18.46 15.66
CA ALA A 65 8.60 18.78 14.24
C ALA A 65 8.82 17.55 13.36
N ALA A 66 9.34 16.48 13.95
CA ALA A 66 9.54 15.18 13.31
C ALA A 66 9.25 14.06 14.33
N TRP A 67 8.56 13.02 13.89
CA TRP A 67 8.22 11.87 14.72
C TRP A 67 7.94 10.64 13.85
N SER A 68 8.04 9.47 14.47
CA SER A 68 7.59 8.21 13.89
C SER A 68 6.85 7.41 14.96
N GLU A 69 5.72 6.83 14.57
CA GLU A 69 4.91 5.99 15.45
C GLU A 69 4.39 4.78 14.70
N VAL A 70 4.65 3.59 15.24
CA VAL A 70 4.05 2.35 14.77
C VAL A 70 2.57 2.35 15.16
N ILE A 71 1.70 2.21 14.17
CA ILE A 71 0.24 2.26 14.33
C ILE A 71 -0.34 0.87 14.49
N ALA A 72 0.17 -0.08 13.70
CA ALA A 72 -0.21 -1.47 13.79
C ALA A 72 0.99 -2.34 13.43
N ASP A 73 1.29 -3.29 14.30
CA ASP A 73 2.27 -4.36 14.09
C ASP A 73 1.66 -5.66 14.60
N ASP A 74 1.29 -6.56 13.69
CA ASP A 74 0.65 -7.82 14.04
C ASP A 74 1.62 -9.01 14.12
N GLY A 75 2.91 -8.71 13.91
CA GLY A 75 3.99 -9.69 13.85
C GLY A 75 4.26 -10.20 12.44
N ARG A 76 3.47 -9.77 11.43
CA ARG A 76 3.69 -10.05 10.01
C ARG A 76 3.90 -8.76 9.22
N LEU A 77 3.01 -7.80 9.35
CA LEU A 77 3.14 -6.48 8.75
C LEU A 77 3.23 -5.41 9.84
N SER A 78 3.97 -4.36 9.55
CA SER A 78 4.12 -3.20 10.41
C SER A 78 3.85 -1.94 9.62
N GLY A 79 2.80 -1.20 10.03
CA GLY A 79 2.43 0.09 9.50
C GLY A 79 2.77 1.21 10.49
N ALA A 80 3.40 2.28 10.00
CA ALA A 80 3.81 3.41 10.83
C ALA A 80 3.57 4.75 10.14
N TYR A 81 3.28 5.78 10.91
CA TYR A 81 3.38 7.16 10.45
C TYR A 81 4.79 7.71 10.66
N VAL A 82 5.27 8.45 9.67
CA VAL A 82 6.56 9.18 9.69
C VAL A 82 6.30 10.61 9.29
N ALA A 83 6.46 11.53 10.24
CA ALA A 83 6.46 12.98 10.00
C ALA A 83 7.90 13.47 9.93
N ALA A 84 8.20 14.30 8.94
CA ALA A 84 9.53 14.85 8.74
C ALA A 84 9.47 16.36 8.45
N SER A 85 10.37 17.11 9.06
CA SER A 85 10.51 18.55 8.84
C SER A 85 10.96 18.84 7.40
N LEU A 86 10.66 20.04 6.93
CA LEU A 86 11.15 20.54 5.65
C LEU A 86 12.69 20.44 5.57
N GLY A 87 13.19 19.99 4.42
CA GLY A 87 14.62 19.80 4.16
C GLY A 87 15.24 18.55 4.80
N THR A 88 14.48 17.80 5.60
CA THR A 88 14.98 16.54 6.17
C THR A 88 15.13 15.49 5.08
N LYS A 89 16.33 14.91 4.97
CA LYS A 89 16.65 13.80 4.09
C LYS A 89 16.97 12.56 4.92
N THR A 90 16.38 11.42 4.58
CA THR A 90 16.72 10.14 5.21
C THR A 90 18.13 9.70 4.79
N ALA A 91 18.80 8.91 5.63
CA ALA A 91 19.96 8.17 5.15
C ALA A 91 19.57 7.30 3.94
N ARG A 92 20.55 7.00 3.09
CA ARG A 92 20.38 6.03 2.02
C ARG A 92 20.38 4.63 2.61
N ILE A 93 19.32 3.87 2.39
CA ILE A 93 19.10 2.54 2.98
C ILE A 93 18.60 1.55 1.95
N LEU A 94 18.65 0.27 2.28
CA LEU A 94 17.89 -0.78 1.62
C LEU A 94 17.36 -1.79 2.63
N HIS A 95 16.32 -2.51 2.25
CA HIS A 95 15.82 -3.70 2.96
C HIS A 95 16.30 -4.95 2.23
N PRO A 96 17.07 -5.86 2.87
CA PRO A 96 17.67 -7.01 2.19
C PRO A 96 16.63 -8.04 1.70
N ASP A 97 15.55 -8.25 2.47
CA ASP A 97 14.64 -9.37 2.25
C ASP A 97 13.20 -8.96 1.96
N THR A 98 12.88 -7.67 2.11
CA THR A 98 11.52 -7.17 2.05
C THR A 98 11.42 -5.95 1.15
N ARG A 99 10.22 -5.67 0.70
CA ARG A 99 9.80 -4.46 0.03
C ARG A 99 9.31 -3.46 1.09
N GLU A 100 9.61 -2.19 0.91
CA GLU A 100 8.91 -1.13 1.61
C GLU A 100 8.02 -0.36 0.64
N TRP A 101 6.88 0.08 1.10
CA TRP A 101 6.10 1.07 0.37
C TRP A 101 5.56 2.12 1.34
N PHE A 102 5.24 3.29 0.80
CA PHE A 102 4.61 4.34 1.59
C PHE A 102 3.60 5.15 0.79
N ALA A 103 2.64 5.73 1.51
CA ALA A 103 1.69 6.70 1.01
C ALA A 103 2.05 8.09 1.54
N VAL A 104 2.08 9.11 0.67
CA VAL A 104 2.23 10.51 1.06
C VAL A 104 0.86 11.05 1.44
N VAL A 105 0.67 11.26 2.75
CA VAL A 105 -0.59 11.76 3.32
C VAL A 105 -0.62 13.28 3.33
N GLU A 106 0.53 13.91 3.63
CA GLU A 106 0.67 15.37 3.62
C GLU A 106 2.05 15.79 3.12
N GLY A 107 2.11 16.99 2.53
CA GLY A 107 3.35 17.58 2.03
C GLY A 107 3.85 16.93 0.76
N GLU A 108 5.15 17.10 0.52
CA GLU A 108 5.86 16.66 -0.68
C GLU A 108 7.20 16.06 -0.31
N VAL A 109 7.59 15.01 -1.03
CA VAL A 109 8.89 14.39 -0.85
C VAL A 109 9.55 14.14 -2.21
N ARG A 110 10.86 14.36 -2.27
CA ARG A 110 11.71 13.87 -3.34
C ARG A 110 12.15 12.45 -2.99
N VAL A 111 11.97 11.54 -3.92
CA VAL A 111 12.33 10.13 -3.77
C VAL A 111 13.44 9.81 -4.74
N ASP A 112 14.53 9.25 -4.22
CA ASP A 112 15.68 8.78 -4.98
C ASP A 112 15.76 7.25 -4.79
N ILE A 113 15.43 6.50 -5.83
CA ILE A 113 15.46 5.03 -5.85
C ILE A 113 16.52 4.59 -6.85
N GLU A 114 17.43 3.73 -6.44
CA GLU A 114 18.48 3.19 -7.30
C GLU A 114 17.89 2.59 -8.59
N GLY A 115 18.43 3.04 -9.72
CA GLY A 115 17.97 2.60 -11.04
C GLY A 115 16.71 3.29 -11.56
N GLN A 116 16.21 4.31 -10.85
CA GLN A 116 15.13 5.19 -11.29
C GLN A 116 15.60 6.63 -11.33
N GLU A 117 15.05 7.44 -12.23
CA GLU A 117 15.20 8.89 -12.13
C GLU A 117 14.52 9.40 -10.87
N PRO A 118 15.15 10.28 -10.10
CA PRO A 118 14.53 10.86 -8.92
C PRO A 118 13.23 11.58 -9.28
N PHE A 119 12.19 11.40 -8.47
CA PHE A 119 10.88 12.00 -8.71
C PHE A 119 10.31 12.65 -7.45
N THR A 120 9.33 13.53 -7.64
CA THR A 120 8.56 14.14 -6.57
C THR A 120 7.27 13.35 -6.34
N ALA A 121 7.05 12.97 -5.09
CA ALA A 121 5.80 12.37 -4.64
C ALA A 121 5.07 13.36 -3.73
N THR A 122 3.84 13.71 -4.10
CA THR A 122 2.99 14.67 -3.40
C THR A 122 1.87 13.94 -2.65
N ARG A 123 1.06 14.67 -1.89
CA ARG A 123 -0.17 14.10 -1.30
C ARG A 123 -0.96 13.34 -2.37
N GLY A 124 -1.38 12.13 -2.04
CA GLY A 124 -2.04 11.23 -2.98
C GLY A 124 -1.11 10.24 -3.67
N SER A 125 0.20 10.35 -3.47
CA SER A 125 1.18 9.45 -4.06
C SER A 125 1.40 8.20 -3.22
N LEU A 126 1.51 7.08 -3.91
CA LEU A 126 2.07 5.81 -3.43
C LEU A 126 3.47 5.64 -4.02
N VAL A 127 4.39 5.19 -3.22
CA VAL A 127 5.77 4.88 -3.61
C VAL A 127 6.11 3.48 -3.14
N ASN A 128 6.78 2.73 -3.99
CA ASN A 128 7.10 1.33 -3.77
C ASN A 128 8.58 1.08 -4.04
N ILE A 129 9.28 0.55 -3.04
CA ILE A 129 10.72 0.29 -3.09
C ILE A 129 10.95 -1.23 -3.04
N PRO A 130 11.50 -1.84 -4.10
CA PRO A 130 11.79 -3.26 -4.11
C PRO A 130 12.86 -3.65 -3.09
N ARG A 131 12.86 -4.91 -2.66
CA ARG A 131 13.95 -5.44 -1.83
C ARG A 131 15.31 -5.20 -2.48
N GLN A 132 16.34 -5.05 -1.67
CA GLN A 132 17.75 -4.89 -2.07
C GLN A 132 18.02 -3.70 -3.00
N THR A 133 17.13 -2.71 -3.00
CA THR A 133 17.24 -1.47 -3.78
C THR A 133 17.52 -0.31 -2.84
N PHE A 134 18.60 0.41 -3.07
CA PHE A 134 18.91 1.60 -2.26
C PHE A 134 17.95 2.74 -2.57
N TYR A 135 17.54 3.45 -1.53
CA TYR A 135 16.71 4.64 -1.68
C TYR A 135 16.95 5.66 -0.56
N SER A 136 16.52 6.87 -0.81
CA SER A 136 16.40 7.94 0.19
C SER A 136 15.16 8.79 -0.10
N VAL A 137 14.64 9.45 0.94
CA VAL A 137 13.48 10.32 0.86
C VAL A 137 13.82 11.65 1.51
N GLU A 138 13.53 12.75 0.81
CA GLU A 138 13.76 14.11 1.27
C GLU A 138 12.44 14.87 1.31
N THR A 139 12.13 15.51 2.43
CA THR A 139 10.98 16.40 2.53
C THR A 139 11.29 17.71 1.83
N ILE A 140 10.51 18.04 0.81
CA ILE A 140 10.65 19.23 -0.03
C ILE A 140 9.37 20.08 -0.01
N GLY A 141 9.29 21.09 -0.87
CA GLY A 141 8.13 21.98 -0.97
C GLY A 141 8.17 23.09 0.09
N THR A 142 7.04 23.39 0.70
CA THR A 142 6.88 24.52 1.63
C THR A 142 6.43 24.13 3.03
N ALA A 143 6.20 22.85 3.28
CA ALA A 143 5.66 22.33 4.54
C ALA A 143 6.31 20.99 4.92
N PRO A 144 6.22 20.57 6.19
CA PRO A 144 6.58 19.22 6.62
C PRO A 144 5.79 18.15 5.84
N SER A 145 6.36 16.95 5.72
CA SER A 145 5.69 15.80 5.12
C SER A 145 5.21 14.83 6.19
N LEU A 146 4.10 14.15 5.87
CA LEU A 146 3.57 13.02 6.63
C LEU A 146 3.37 11.84 5.69
N ARG A 147 3.98 10.71 6.02
CA ARG A 147 3.88 9.47 5.24
C ARG A 147 3.37 8.34 6.12
N PHE A 148 2.52 7.50 5.56
CA PHE A 148 2.23 6.19 6.13
C PHE A 148 3.12 5.17 5.43
N THR A 149 4.01 4.52 6.18
CA THR A 149 4.96 3.52 5.67
C THR A 149 4.50 2.12 6.07
N LEU A 150 4.76 1.14 5.22
CA LEU A 150 4.49 -0.26 5.51
C LEU A 150 5.64 -1.16 5.07
N ASN A 151 5.99 -2.08 5.94
CA ASN A 151 6.95 -3.15 5.68
C ASN A 151 6.54 -4.42 6.45
N VAL A 152 7.26 -5.49 6.25
CA VAL A 152 7.16 -6.69 7.09
C VAL A 152 7.60 -6.35 8.52
N SER A 153 6.92 -6.91 9.52
CA SER A 153 7.30 -6.74 10.93
C SER A 153 8.75 -7.20 11.15
N GLY A 154 9.53 -6.36 11.82
CA GLY A 154 10.93 -6.62 12.07
C GLY A 154 11.85 -6.58 10.85
N ALA A 155 11.41 -5.96 9.74
CA ALA A 155 12.22 -5.76 8.54
C ALA A 155 13.59 -5.16 8.87
N LYS A 156 14.64 -5.75 8.30
CA LYS A 156 16.01 -5.28 8.50
C LYS A 156 16.31 -4.11 7.58
N THR A 157 17.06 -3.15 8.11
CA THR A 157 17.56 -2.00 7.36
C THR A 157 19.08 -2.05 7.34
N VAL A 158 19.67 -1.90 6.17
CA VAL A 158 21.12 -1.82 6.00
C VAL A 158 21.52 -0.56 5.26
N PHE A 159 22.72 -0.10 5.49
CA PHE A 159 23.28 1.16 4.98
C PHE A 159 24.46 0.87 4.04
N PRO A 160 24.73 1.72 3.05
CA PRO A 160 25.98 1.65 2.29
C PRO A 160 27.16 1.80 3.24
N ALA A 161 28.23 1.04 3.01
CA ALA A 161 29.42 1.09 3.88
C ALA A 161 30.17 2.43 3.81
N ASP A 162 30.00 3.16 2.73
CA ASP A 162 30.60 4.48 2.45
C ASP A 162 29.70 5.67 2.85
N ALA A 163 28.50 5.40 3.38
CA ALA A 163 27.57 6.44 3.81
C ALA A 163 27.67 6.69 5.32
N GLN A 164 27.30 7.90 5.73
CA GLN A 164 27.11 8.21 7.13
C GLN A 164 25.95 7.38 7.67
N THR A 165 26.25 6.48 8.60
CA THR A 165 25.23 5.68 9.30
C THR A 165 24.75 6.42 10.55
N PRO A 166 23.48 6.25 10.96
CA PRO A 166 23.02 6.73 12.26
C PRO A 166 23.75 5.98 13.41
N ALA A 167 23.55 6.44 14.62
CA ALA A 167 24.00 5.69 15.80
C ALA A 167 23.42 4.26 15.78
N ALA A 168 24.21 3.27 16.16
CA ALA A 168 23.71 1.91 16.29
C ALA A 168 22.62 1.85 17.36
N PRO A 169 21.60 1.00 17.20
CA PRO A 169 20.60 0.78 18.25
C PRO A 169 21.26 0.39 19.57
N ALA A 170 20.63 0.77 20.69
CA ALA A 170 21.14 0.47 22.02
C ALA A 170 21.46 -1.04 22.20
N GLY A 171 22.64 -1.34 22.73
CA GLY A 171 23.10 -2.71 22.94
C GLY A 171 23.60 -3.41 21.66
N THR A 172 23.78 -2.67 20.56
CA THR A 172 24.32 -3.19 19.30
C THR A 172 25.50 -2.36 18.79
N ALA A 173 26.23 -2.91 17.83
CA ALA A 173 27.28 -2.22 17.10
C ALA A 173 27.13 -2.46 15.60
N TRP A 174 27.51 -1.50 14.77
CA TRP A 174 27.55 -1.71 13.34
C TRP A 174 28.63 -2.70 12.97
N THR A 175 28.30 -3.64 12.09
CA THR A 175 29.25 -4.60 11.52
C THR A 175 29.16 -4.52 10.00
N GLN A 176 30.24 -4.86 9.34
CA GLN A 176 30.24 -4.99 7.88
C GLN A 176 29.60 -6.31 7.45
N ALA A 177 28.68 -6.23 6.52
CA ALA A 177 28.09 -7.41 5.88
C ALA A 177 28.33 -7.33 4.36
N ARG A 178 28.65 -8.46 3.76
CA ARG A 178 28.75 -8.59 2.30
C ARG A 178 27.48 -9.24 1.77
N ILE A 179 26.77 -8.55 0.91
CA ILE A 179 25.55 -9.04 0.29
C ILE A 179 25.74 -9.12 -1.21
N ASN A 180 25.50 -10.27 -1.80
CA ASN A 180 25.35 -10.41 -3.25
C ASN A 180 23.93 -10.01 -3.60
N ARG A 181 23.75 -8.74 -4.02
CA ARG A 181 22.42 -8.15 -4.25
C ARG A 181 21.75 -8.72 -5.51
N THR A 182 20.49 -9.03 -5.37
CA THR A 182 19.55 -9.26 -6.46
C THR A 182 18.35 -8.34 -6.25
N PRO A 183 18.44 -7.08 -6.68
CA PRO A 183 17.35 -6.12 -6.51
C PRO A 183 16.05 -6.65 -7.08
N GLY A 184 14.96 -6.39 -6.34
CA GLY A 184 13.61 -6.68 -6.82
C GLY A 184 13.30 -5.86 -8.06
N ARG A 185 12.35 -6.33 -8.87
CA ARG A 185 11.95 -5.66 -10.11
C ARG A 185 10.58 -5.02 -9.96
N TYR A 186 10.37 -4.00 -10.77
CA TYR A 186 9.03 -3.46 -11.01
C TYR A 186 8.32 -4.30 -12.09
N ASP A 187 7.01 -4.40 -11.96
CA ASP A 187 6.13 -5.10 -12.89
C ASP A 187 4.75 -4.42 -12.92
N GLU A 188 3.76 -5.05 -13.53
CA GLU A 188 2.40 -4.50 -13.65
C GLU A 188 1.69 -4.27 -12.31
N PHE A 189 2.07 -5.02 -11.25
CA PHE A 189 1.50 -4.93 -9.91
C PHE A 189 2.42 -4.22 -8.90
N ASN A 190 3.62 -3.87 -9.31
CA ASN A 190 4.65 -3.30 -8.44
C ASN A 190 5.30 -2.11 -9.13
N GLN A 191 4.54 -1.06 -9.38
CA GLN A 191 5.05 0.16 -10.00
C GLN A 191 5.84 1.01 -8.99
N PRO A 192 6.84 1.80 -9.42
CA PRO A 192 7.62 2.63 -8.50
C PRO A 192 6.81 3.75 -7.86
N HIS A 193 5.85 4.31 -8.60
CA HIS A 193 5.08 5.48 -8.18
C HIS A 193 3.70 5.50 -8.86
N LEU A 194 2.69 5.88 -8.09
CA LEU A 194 1.33 6.17 -8.57
C LEU A 194 0.76 7.33 -7.73
N ASN A 195 0.26 8.38 -8.36
CA ASN A 195 -0.57 9.35 -7.66
C ASN A 195 -2.05 9.03 -7.92
N ILE A 196 -2.73 8.58 -6.87
CA ILE A 196 -4.12 8.11 -6.94
C ILE A 196 -5.08 9.24 -7.33
N HIS A 197 -4.88 10.45 -6.78
CA HIS A 197 -5.74 11.59 -7.08
C HIS A 197 -5.59 12.01 -8.54
N ALA A 198 -4.36 12.00 -9.06
CA ALA A 198 -4.11 12.30 -10.47
C ALA A 198 -4.67 11.20 -11.40
N ALA A 199 -4.64 9.94 -10.98
CA ALA A 199 -5.24 8.84 -11.74
C ALA A 199 -6.78 8.98 -11.79
N ALA A 200 -7.42 9.23 -10.65
CA ALA A 200 -8.87 9.43 -10.56
C ALA A 200 -9.35 10.69 -11.33
N ALA A 201 -8.54 11.76 -11.34
CA ALA A 201 -8.87 12.96 -12.10
C ALA A 201 -8.80 12.78 -13.64
N LYS A 202 -8.04 11.79 -14.10
CA LYS A 202 -7.91 11.48 -15.55
C LYS A 202 -8.98 10.50 -16.04
N ASP A 203 -9.54 9.70 -15.16
CA ASP A 203 -10.51 8.67 -15.51
C ASP A 203 -11.63 8.63 -14.47
N GLU A 204 -12.82 9.08 -14.84
CA GLU A 204 -14.02 9.07 -13.99
C GLU A 204 -14.46 7.65 -13.60
N LYS A 205 -13.99 6.62 -14.29
CA LYS A 205 -14.26 5.21 -14.00
C LYS A 205 -13.17 4.57 -13.16
N TYR A 206 -12.16 5.36 -12.75
CA TYR A 206 -11.08 4.84 -11.92
C TYR A 206 -11.62 4.26 -10.62
N SER A 207 -11.43 2.97 -10.43
CA SER A 207 -11.87 2.22 -9.23
C SER A 207 -10.71 1.73 -8.38
N GLY A 208 -9.48 2.03 -8.80
CA GLY A 208 -8.26 1.58 -8.15
C GLY A 208 -7.62 0.38 -8.84
N GLY A 209 -6.89 -0.42 -8.09
CA GLY A 209 -6.16 -1.58 -8.57
C GLY A 209 -5.06 -2.04 -7.62
N ARG A 210 -4.35 -3.08 -7.98
CA ARG A 210 -3.17 -3.53 -7.23
C ARG A 210 -2.00 -2.59 -7.46
N PHE A 211 -1.33 -2.22 -6.37
CA PHE A 211 -0.11 -1.41 -6.42
C PHE A 211 1.10 -2.14 -5.83
N VAL A 212 0.88 -3.04 -4.87
CA VAL A 212 1.90 -3.94 -4.33
C VAL A 212 1.38 -5.36 -4.37
N ARG A 213 2.21 -6.27 -4.83
CA ARG A 213 1.93 -7.70 -4.79
C ARG A 213 3.23 -8.50 -4.80
N ASP A 214 3.52 -9.19 -3.71
CA ASP A 214 4.63 -10.14 -3.62
C ASP A 214 4.26 -11.31 -2.67
N ASP A 215 5.25 -12.09 -2.26
CA ASP A 215 5.07 -13.23 -1.35
C ASP A 215 4.90 -12.83 0.13
N LYS A 216 4.92 -11.55 0.46
CA LYS A 216 4.80 -11.02 1.82
C LYS A 216 3.54 -10.21 2.02
N SER A 217 3.16 -9.42 1.02
CA SER A 217 2.04 -8.50 1.13
C SER A 217 1.36 -8.23 -0.20
N GLU A 218 0.09 -7.85 -0.11
CA GLU A 218 -0.68 -7.27 -1.19
C GLU A 218 -1.29 -5.96 -0.72
N MET A 219 -1.28 -4.94 -1.58
CA MET A 219 -1.98 -3.70 -1.35
C MET A 219 -2.80 -3.32 -2.58
N LEU A 220 -4.10 -3.10 -2.32
CA LEU A 220 -5.07 -2.63 -3.30
C LEU A 220 -5.47 -1.19 -3.00
N VAL A 221 -5.48 -0.38 -4.04
CA VAL A 221 -6.22 0.89 -4.04
C VAL A 221 -7.67 0.57 -4.36
N ILE A 222 -8.60 0.94 -3.50
CA ILE A 222 -10.03 0.77 -3.73
C ILE A 222 -10.69 2.14 -3.66
N TYR A 223 -11.15 2.61 -4.80
CA TYR A 223 -11.78 3.91 -4.98
C TYR A 223 -13.26 3.74 -5.27
N GLY A 224 -14.13 4.48 -4.60
CA GLY A 224 -15.56 4.29 -4.73
C GLY A 224 -16.41 5.50 -4.38
N HIS A 225 -17.68 5.37 -4.73
CA HIS A 225 -18.72 6.38 -4.52
C HIS A 225 -19.91 5.73 -3.83
N GLU A 226 -20.53 6.40 -2.87
CA GLU A 226 -21.70 5.89 -2.16
C GLU A 226 -22.87 5.56 -3.11
N LYS A 227 -23.08 6.41 -4.13
CA LYS A 227 -24.14 6.20 -5.14
C LYS A 227 -24.04 4.88 -5.90
N ASN A 228 -22.85 4.27 -5.96
CA ASN A 228 -22.59 2.98 -6.62
C ASN A 228 -22.69 1.80 -5.66
N MET A 229 -22.93 2.04 -4.37
CA MET A 229 -23.07 0.99 -3.37
C MET A 229 -24.52 0.47 -3.35
N PRO A 230 -24.74 -0.84 -3.09
CA PRO A 230 -26.09 -1.36 -2.86
C PRO A 230 -26.72 -0.67 -1.66
N PRO A 231 -28.05 -0.73 -1.48
CA PRO A 231 -28.70 -0.25 -0.27
C PRO A 231 -28.06 -0.84 0.99
N LEU A 232 -28.08 -0.07 2.08
CA LEU A 232 -27.53 -0.52 3.35
C LEU A 232 -28.37 -1.68 3.90
N ASP A 233 -27.74 -2.85 4.05
CA ASP A 233 -28.33 -4.00 4.74
C ASP A 233 -27.72 -4.08 6.16
N PRO A 234 -28.53 -3.92 7.22
CA PRO A 234 -28.06 -4.06 8.59
C PRO A 234 -27.56 -5.48 8.91
N ASN A 235 -28.01 -6.50 8.15
CA ASN A 235 -27.59 -7.89 8.32
C ASN A 235 -26.34 -8.25 7.51
N ASP A 236 -25.87 -7.35 6.65
CA ASP A 236 -24.64 -7.58 5.89
C ASP A 236 -23.48 -7.81 6.86
N LYS A 237 -22.89 -9.00 6.80
CA LYS A 237 -21.69 -9.37 7.56
C LYS A 237 -20.42 -9.11 6.78
N GLY A 238 -20.53 -8.82 5.47
CA GLY A 238 -19.38 -8.71 4.59
C GLY A 238 -18.68 -10.05 4.40
N HIS A 239 -17.39 -10.08 4.67
CA HIS A 239 -16.55 -11.28 4.55
C HIS A 239 -15.55 -11.36 5.71
N PHE A 240 -14.76 -12.42 5.74
CA PHE A 240 -13.59 -12.53 6.60
C PHE A 240 -12.44 -13.20 5.87
N HIS A 241 -11.24 -13.06 6.40
CA HIS A 241 -10.04 -13.77 5.96
C HIS A 241 -9.64 -14.78 7.03
N ALA A 242 -9.45 -16.04 6.64
CA ALA A 242 -9.16 -17.10 7.61
C ALA A 242 -7.73 -17.01 8.15
N GLU A 243 -6.77 -16.64 7.31
CA GLU A 243 -5.35 -16.76 7.60
C GLU A 243 -4.64 -15.43 7.79
N SER A 244 -5.21 -14.34 7.28
CA SER A 244 -4.62 -13.00 7.36
C SER A 244 -5.51 -12.01 8.09
N ALA A 245 -4.88 -11.05 8.71
CA ALA A 245 -5.52 -9.80 9.10
C ALA A 245 -5.66 -8.89 7.88
N GLU A 246 -6.45 -7.84 8.00
CA GLU A 246 -6.51 -6.77 7.01
C GLU A 246 -6.33 -5.41 7.69
N MET A 247 -5.54 -4.56 7.06
CA MET A 247 -5.32 -3.18 7.47
C MET A 247 -5.77 -2.24 6.37
N TRP A 248 -6.38 -1.13 6.74
CA TRP A 248 -6.75 -0.08 5.79
C TRP A 248 -6.18 1.26 6.22
N LEU A 249 -5.65 1.99 5.25
CA LEU A 249 -5.49 3.44 5.35
C LEU A 249 -6.64 4.08 4.60
N VAL A 250 -7.47 4.89 5.25
CA VAL A 250 -8.44 5.76 4.58
C VAL A 250 -7.66 6.87 3.90
N PHE A 251 -7.58 6.84 2.58
CA PHE A 251 -6.68 7.71 1.82
C PHE A 251 -7.35 8.99 1.37
N SER A 252 -8.67 8.97 1.17
CA SER A 252 -9.50 10.16 0.99
C SER A 252 -10.95 9.87 1.37
N GLY A 253 -11.68 10.92 1.74
CA GLY A 253 -13.10 10.85 2.09
C GLY A 253 -13.36 10.10 3.39
N GLN A 254 -14.49 9.41 3.46
CA GLN A 254 -14.94 8.69 4.64
C GLN A 254 -15.41 7.29 4.29
N ILE A 255 -15.17 6.35 5.19
CA ILE A 255 -15.56 4.96 5.03
C ILE A 255 -16.18 4.46 6.34
N ARG A 256 -17.38 3.89 6.24
CA ARG A 256 -18.03 3.20 7.33
C ARG A 256 -17.51 1.77 7.40
N TYR A 257 -17.12 1.36 8.59
CA TYR A 257 -16.68 0.02 8.92
C TYR A 257 -17.67 -0.63 9.88
N LYS A 258 -17.94 -1.90 9.66
CA LYS A 258 -18.75 -2.77 10.53
C LYS A 258 -17.95 -4.03 10.80
N PHE A 259 -17.58 -4.27 12.05
CA PHE A 259 -16.83 -5.44 12.49
C PHE A 259 -17.68 -6.30 13.41
N GLU A 260 -17.45 -7.61 13.35
CA GLU A 260 -18.07 -8.56 14.25
C GLU A 260 -17.81 -8.20 15.71
N GLY A 261 -18.89 -8.11 16.50
CA GLY A 261 -18.78 -7.82 17.94
C GLY A 261 -18.45 -6.36 18.28
N GLN A 262 -18.52 -5.43 17.31
CA GLN A 262 -18.28 -4.01 17.56
C GLN A 262 -19.40 -3.15 16.95
N GLU A 263 -19.60 -1.97 17.55
CA GLU A 263 -20.45 -0.96 16.94
C GLU A 263 -19.81 -0.42 15.66
N PRO A 264 -20.61 -0.20 14.61
CA PRO A 264 -20.09 0.41 13.40
C PRO A 264 -19.53 1.80 13.65
N PHE A 265 -18.43 2.13 12.95
CA PHE A 265 -17.79 3.43 13.04
C PHE A 265 -17.44 3.99 11.67
N ILE A 266 -17.15 5.30 11.61
CA ILE A 266 -16.75 5.99 10.39
C ILE A 266 -15.32 6.49 10.59
N ALA A 267 -14.42 6.03 9.73
CA ALA A 267 -13.06 6.50 9.66
C ALA A 267 -12.92 7.52 8.53
N GLY A 268 -12.13 8.56 8.78
CA GLY A 268 -11.84 9.64 7.84
C GLY A 268 -10.44 9.57 7.25
N GLU A 269 -10.13 10.54 6.40
CA GLU A 269 -8.83 10.63 5.72
C GLU A 269 -7.66 10.58 6.72
N GLY A 270 -6.71 9.71 6.43
CA GLY A 270 -5.53 9.47 7.26
C GLY A 270 -5.77 8.54 8.44
N ASP A 271 -6.99 8.09 8.70
CA ASP A 271 -7.23 7.10 9.74
C ASP A 271 -6.75 5.71 9.30
N VAL A 272 -6.21 4.95 10.25
CA VAL A 272 -5.82 3.56 10.04
C VAL A 272 -6.79 2.65 10.77
N VAL A 273 -7.28 1.66 10.04
CA VAL A 273 -8.24 0.68 10.54
C VAL A 273 -7.61 -0.71 10.41
N TYR A 274 -7.81 -1.57 11.41
CA TYR A 274 -7.25 -2.93 11.44
C TYR A 274 -8.30 -3.94 11.90
N VAL A 275 -8.38 -5.06 11.22
CA VAL A 275 -9.24 -6.19 11.60
C VAL A 275 -8.43 -7.48 11.66
N PRO A 276 -8.52 -8.25 12.77
CA PRO A 276 -7.87 -9.56 12.86
C PRO A 276 -8.43 -10.57 11.86
N SER A 277 -7.64 -11.60 11.52
CA SER A 277 -8.16 -12.76 10.79
C SER A 277 -9.39 -13.36 11.49
N ASN A 278 -10.21 -14.08 10.73
CA ASN A 278 -11.42 -14.72 11.23
C ASN A 278 -12.48 -13.79 11.85
N THR A 279 -12.45 -12.50 11.51
CA THR A 279 -13.43 -11.52 11.98
C THR A 279 -14.27 -11.03 10.81
N TRP A 280 -15.61 -11.20 10.88
CA TRP A 280 -16.52 -10.64 9.88
C TRP A 280 -16.35 -9.13 9.82
N HIS A 281 -16.21 -8.61 8.61
CA HIS A 281 -16.13 -7.18 8.39
C HIS A 281 -16.76 -6.76 7.06
N ALA A 282 -17.41 -5.61 7.11
CA ALA A 282 -17.97 -4.94 5.94
C ALA A 282 -17.53 -3.49 5.91
N THR A 283 -17.36 -2.97 4.71
CA THR A 283 -16.93 -1.58 4.49
C THR A 283 -17.88 -0.91 3.51
N ARG A 284 -18.14 0.38 3.72
CA ARG A 284 -19.01 1.17 2.85
C ARG A 284 -18.44 2.55 2.65
N PHE A 285 -18.29 2.97 1.40
CA PHE A 285 -17.93 4.35 1.05
C PHE A 285 -19.05 5.31 1.46
N ILE A 286 -18.69 6.50 1.91
CA ILE A 286 -19.61 7.58 2.25
C ILE A 286 -19.32 8.76 1.33
N GLY A 287 -20.35 9.32 0.71
CA GLY A 287 -20.25 10.41 -0.23
C GLY A 287 -19.55 10.02 -1.53
N ASP A 288 -19.00 11.03 -2.18
CA ASP A 288 -18.27 10.84 -3.44
C ASP A 288 -16.75 10.83 -3.19
N ASN A 289 -16.03 10.09 -4.04
CA ASN A 289 -14.56 10.08 -4.08
C ASN A 289 -13.86 9.58 -2.79
N ALA A 290 -14.43 8.58 -2.13
CA ALA A 290 -13.75 7.93 -1.03
C ALA A 290 -12.75 6.85 -1.53
N CYS A 291 -11.59 6.79 -0.89
CA CYS A 291 -10.53 5.85 -1.24
C CYS A 291 -9.92 5.23 0.01
N ARG A 292 -9.65 3.95 -0.07
CA ARG A 292 -8.87 3.24 0.94
C ARG A 292 -7.77 2.41 0.29
N LEU A 293 -6.68 2.24 1.00
CA LEU A 293 -5.67 1.23 0.72
C LEU A 293 -6.03 0.00 1.54
N SER A 294 -6.28 -1.12 0.88
CA SER A 294 -6.56 -2.42 1.50
C SER A 294 -5.26 -3.22 1.48
N ILE A 295 -4.79 -3.59 2.66
CA ILE A 295 -3.47 -4.16 2.90
C ILE A 295 -3.64 -5.51 3.58
N THR A 296 -3.12 -6.55 2.95
CA THR A 296 -3.13 -7.92 3.46
C THR A 296 -1.73 -8.51 3.51
N GLU A 297 -1.56 -9.52 4.34
CA GLU A 297 -0.26 -10.13 4.61
C GLU A 297 0.28 -10.94 3.46
N TYR A 298 -0.60 -11.45 2.58
CA TYR A 298 -0.14 -12.25 1.48
C TYR A 298 -1.12 -12.30 0.30
N VAL A 299 -0.61 -12.75 -0.83
CA VAL A 299 -1.32 -12.79 -2.10
C VAL A 299 -2.26 -13.99 -2.20
N GLY A 300 -3.41 -13.78 -2.81
CA GLY A 300 -4.38 -14.84 -3.07
C GLY A 300 -5.25 -15.19 -1.88
N ASN A 301 -5.34 -14.29 -0.92
CA ASN A 301 -6.19 -14.44 0.25
C ASN A 301 -7.66 -14.61 -0.13
N ALA A 302 -8.27 -15.67 0.32
CA ALA A 302 -9.66 -15.98 0.02
C ALA A 302 -10.60 -15.07 0.83
N LEU A 303 -11.58 -14.49 0.14
CA LEU A 303 -12.73 -13.84 0.77
C LEU A 303 -13.73 -14.92 1.16
N LEU A 304 -13.95 -15.13 2.45
CA LEU A 304 -14.93 -16.10 2.94
C LEU A 304 -16.25 -15.37 3.24
N LEU A 305 -17.28 -15.75 2.51
CA LEU A 305 -18.61 -15.14 2.55
C LEU A 305 -19.53 -15.88 3.51
N PRO A 306 -20.58 -15.25 4.03
CA PRO A 306 -21.63 -15.94 4.78
C PRO A 306 -22.21 -17.09 3.94
N PRO A 307 -22.57 -18.23 4.56
CA PRO A 307 -23.31 -19.28 3.85
C PRO A 307 -24.61 -18.70 3.30
N GLN A 308 -24.92 -19.07 2.07
CA GLN A 308 -26.16 -18.71 1.41
C GLN A 308 -27.34 -19.50 2.00
#